data_a18f1a5de648b6726f51fe967b205cdf
#
_entry.id   a18f1a5de648b6726f51fe967b205cdf
#
_cell.length_a   1.000
_cell.length_b   1.000
_cell.length_c   1.000
_cell.angle_alpha   90.00
_cell.angle_beta   90.00
_cell.angle_gamma   90.00
#
_symmetry.space_group_name_H-M   'P 1'
#
loop_
_entity.id
_entity.type
_entity.pdbx_description
1 polymer ?
#
loop_
_entity_poly.entity_id
_entity_poly.type
_entity_poly.pdbx_seq_one_letter_code
_entity_poly.pdbx_strand_id
1 'polypeptide(L)'
;KKEAGINLMFLEFSRNLAECVSSGTPISKSIQNMKYKNYGDLNPHIRKLANQIQIGIPVGKALNTFAKDIDSAVIERAVSLIGEAETAGGEIDYILESVSKSMSEIDKLKKERRAAIYNLLVQGYIIFFIFIGIMLVMQFKILPLTFGVGSLDVIRGGISSLESATVEEQGVESLQSLGRY
;
A
#
# COMPACT_ATOMS: atom_id res chain seq x y z
N LYS A 1 -1.59 3.74 14.19
CA LYS A 1 -1.87 5.19 13.99
C LYS A 1 -1.00 6.09 14.87
N LYS A 2 -0.75 5.75 16.14
CA LYS A 2 0.10 6.53 17.06
C LYS A 2 1.56 6.63 16.57
N GLU A 3 2.18 5.52 16.19
CA GLU A 3 3.58 5.52 15.72
C GLU A 3 3.83 6.41 14.51
N ALA A 4 2.89 6.47 13.56
CA ALA A 4 3.02 7.34 12.39
C ALA A 4 2.97 8.83 12.78
N GLY A 5 2.18 9.20 13.78
CA GLY A 5 2.13 10.55 14.33
C GLY A 5 3.43 10.93 15.03
N ILE A 6 3.95 10.05 15.87
CA ILE A 6 5.21 10.26 16.61
C ILE A 6 6.40 10.42 15.65
N ASN A 7 6.49 9.60 14.61
CA ASN A 7 7.57 9.72 13.62
C ASN A 7 7.50 11.03 12.83
N LEU A 8 6.29 11.53 12.53
CA LEU A 8 6.12 12.82 11.86
C LEU A 8 6.55 13.98 12.77
N MET A 9 6.15 13.93 14.04
CA MET A 9 6.55 14.94 15.03
C MET A 9 8.05 14.89 15.31
N PHE A 10 8.67 13.71 15.27
CA PHE A 10 10.11 13.58 15.39
C PHE A 10 10.85 14.16 14.18
N LEU A 11 10.31 14.03 12.98
CA LEU A 11 10.86 14.68 11.79
C LEU A 11 10.88 16.20 11.94
N GLU A 12 9.78 16.78 12.44
CA GLU A 12 9.67 18.21 12.69
C GLU A 12 10.64 18.67 13.80
N PHE A 13 10.74 17.88 14.87
CA PHE A 13 11.73 18.09 15.94
C PHE A 13 13.16 18.08 15.39
N SER A 14 13.53 17.08 14.59
CA SER A 14 14.87 16.95 14.01
C SER A 14 15.22 18.10 13.07
N ARG A 15 14.25 18.54 12.25
CA ARG A 15 14.41 19.70 11.36
C ARG A 15 14.65 20.97 12.15
N ASN A 16 13.84 21.26 13.16
CA ASN A 16 14.01 22.43 14.01
C ASN A 16 15.32 22.39 14.78
N LEU A 17 15.76 21.21 15.20
CA LEU A 17 17.04 21.01 15.89
C LEU A 17 18.20 21.31 14.93
N ALA A 18 18.16 20.79 13.71
CA ALA A 18 19.15 21.05 12.67
C ALA A 18 19.28 22.55 12.38
N GLU A 19 18.15 23.25 12.23
CA GLU A 19 18.11 24.68 11.97
C GLU A 19 18.75 25.50 13.12
N CYS A 20 18.46 25.13 14.38
CA CYS A 20 19.07 25.79 15.52
C CYS A 20 20.58 25.53 15.61
N VAL A 21 21.04 24.32 15.32
CA VAL A 21 22.47 23.97 15.36
C VAL A 21 23.21 24.63 14.22
N SER A 22 22.66 24.65 12.99
CA SER A 22 23.22 25.35 11.84
C SER A 22 23.32 26.87 12.06
N SER A 23 22.48 27.44 12.91
CA SER A 23 22.58 28.85 13.32
C SER A 23 23.67 29.08 14.38
N GLY A 24 24.45 28.07 14.74
CA GLY A 24 25.55 28.15 15.70
C GLY A 24 25.14 27.95 17.16
N THR A 25 23.90 27.53 17.43
CA THR A 25 23.46 27.23 18.80
C THR A 25 23.91 25.83 19.21
N PRO A 26 24.56 25.66 20.37
CA PRO A 26 24.94 24.33 20.86
C PRO A 26 23.74 23.38 20.95
N ILE A 27 23.93 22.11 20.60
CA ILE A 27 22.86 21.09 20.56
C ILE A 27 22.11 20.96 21.89
N SER A 28 22.84 21.05 23.02
CA SER A 28 22.27 21.02 24.38
C SER A 28 21.27 22.16 24.62
N LYS A 29 21.62 23.37 24.19
CA LYS A 29 20.78 24.56 24.33
C LYS A 29 19.63 24.54 23.33
N SER A 30 19.86 24.05 22.12
CA SER A 30 18.82 23.87 21.11
C SER A 30 17.72 22.92 21.59
N ILE A 31 18.08 21.77 22.17
CA ILE A 31 17.11 20.83 22.75
C ILE A 31 16.34 21.47 23.92
N GLN A 32 16.97 22.23 24.78
CA GLN A 32 16.29 22.94 25.86
C GLN A 32 15.27 23.95 25.34
N ASN A 33 15.58 24.64 24.25
CA ASN A 33 14.67 25.59 23.60
C ASN A 33 13.46 24.88 22.96
N MET A 34 13.63 23.65 22.46
CA MET A 34 12.56 22.84 21.88
C MET A 34 11.47 22.46 22.88
N LYS A 35 11.77 22.48 24.20
CA LYS A 35 10.81 22.22 25.28
C LYS A 35 9.56 23.10 25.21
N TYR A 36 9.66 24.27 24.62
CA TYR A 36 8.58 25.27 24.55
C TYR A 36 7.77 25.18 23.25
N LYS A 37 8.20 24.38 22.29
CA LYS A 37 7.47 24.14 21.05
C LYS A 37 6.47 22.98 21.23
N ASN A 38 5.46 22.95 20.38
CA ASN A 38 4.44 21.90 20.42
C ASN A 38 4.72 20.80 19.38
N TYR A 39 5.04 19.62 19.85
CA TYR A 39 5.29 18.42 19.04
C TYR A 39 4.26 17.30 19.35
N GLY A 40 3.04 17.66 19.72
CA GLY A 40 1.95 16.72 19.98
C GLY A 40 2.32 15.63 21.00
N ASP A 41 2.16 14.37 20.61
CA ASP A 41 2.41 13.20 21.48
C ASP A 41 3.89 13.07 21.89
N LEU A 42 4.81 13.76 21.23
CA LEU A 42 6.23 13.75 21.54
C LEU A 42 6.62 14.71 22.66
N ASN A 43 5.76 15.69 23.02
CA ASN A 43 6.04 16.71 24.02
C ASN A 43 6.52 16.18 25.38
N PRO A 44 5.91 15.14 25.99
CA PRO A 44 6.38 14.64 27.29
C PRO A 44 7.79 14.07 27.21
N HIS A 45 8.15 13.42 26.10
CA HIS A 45 9.47 12.85 25.88
C HIS A 45 10.53 13.94 25.65
N ILE A 46 10.19 14.99 24.88
CA ILE A 46 11.08 16.15 24.66
C ILE A 46 11.31 16.92 25.97
N ARG A 47 10.29 17.10 26.79
CA ARG A 47 10.43 17.74 28.11
C ARG A 47 11.35 16.92 29.03
N LYS A 48 11.21 15.60 29.06
CA LYS A 48 12.09 14.70 29.81
C LYS A 48 13.53 14.81 29.32
N LEU A 49 13.75 14.78 28.00
CA LEU A 49 15.06 14.96 27.38
C LEU A 49 15.70 16.30 27.75
N ALA A 50 14.98 17.40 27.60
CA ALA A 50 15.46 18.73 27.94
C ALA A 50 15.81 18.87 29.44
N ASN A 51 15.00 18.30 30.32
CA ASN A 51 15.26 18.30 31.76
C ASN A 51 16.50 17.49 32.11
N GLN A 52 16.72 16.33 31.49
CA GLN A 52 17.93 15.52 31.67
C GLN A 52 19.20 16.29 31.29
N ILE A 53 19.15 16.99 30.17
CA ILE A 53 20.28 17.84 29.74
C ILE A 53 20.47 19.02 30.66
N GLN A 54 19.40 19.61 31.17
CA GLN A 54 19.46 20.76 32.10
C GLN A 54 20.13 20.38 33.44
N ILE A 55 19.98 19.15 33.92
CA ILE A 55 20.64 18.66 35.15
C ILE A 55 22.05 18.13 34.89
N GLY A 56 22.60 18.30 33.68
CA GLY A 56 23.98 17.96 33.33
C GLY A 56 24.20 16.54 32.79
N ILE A 57 23.15 15.81 32.42
CA ILE A 57 23.31 14.52 31.74
C ILE A 57 23.87 14.79 30.31
N PRO A 58 24.94 14.07 29.89
CA PRO A 58 25.47 14.19 28.53
C PRO A 58 24.39 13.98 27.47
N VAL A 59 24.42 14.80 26.40
CA VAL A 59 23.39 14.82 25.36
C VAL A 59 23.21 13.44 24.72
N GLY A 60 24.28 12.73 24.38
CA GLY A 60 24.21 11.38 23.80
C GLY A 60 23.51 10.37 24.72
N LYS A 61 23.74 10.44 26.05
CA LYS A 61 23.08 9.56 27.03
C LYS A 61 21.60 9.90 27.18
N ALA A 62 21.25 11.19 27.22
CA ALA A 62 19.89 11.67 27.31
C ALA A 62 19.08 11.30 26.04
N LEU A 63 19.68 11.44 24.87
CA LEU A 63 19.11 11.04 23.58
C LEU A 63 18.86 9.52 23.52
N ASN A 64 19.78 8.70 23.97
CA ASN A 64 19.58 7.24 24.03
C ASN A 64 18.39 6.85 24.93
N THR A 65 18.23 7.53 26.06
CA THR A 65 17.08 7.33 26.94
C THR A 65 15.77 7.75 26.26
N PHE A 66 15.80 8.87 25.57
CA PHE A 66 14.67 9.37 24.79
C PHE A 66 14.24 8.38 23.71
N ALA A 67 15.18 7.81 22.96
CA ALA A 67 14.88 6.84 21.93
C ALA A 67 14.22 5.56 22.47
N LYS A 68 14.73 5.05 23.60
CA LYS A 68 14.16 3.88 24.29
C LYS A 68 12.76 4.12 24.83
N ASP A 69 12.48 5.32 25.34
CA ASP A 69 11.16 5.69 25.85
C ASP A 69 10.08 5.73 24.74
N ILE A 70 10.46 5.93 23.50
CA ILE A 70 9.53 6.03 22.36
C ILE A 70 9.29 4.68 21.67
N ASP A 71 10.20 3.72 21.84
CA ASP A 71 10.13 2.37 21.26
C ASP A 71 9.91 2.38 19.72
N SER A 72 10.68 3.23 19.01
CA SER A 72 10.66 3.33 17.55
C SER A 72 12.05 3.07 16.99
N ALA A 73 12.21 1.97 16.24
CA ALA A 73 13.48 1.59 15.61
C ALA A 73 14.05 2.67 14.68
N VAL A 74 13.17 3.48 14.08
CA VAL A 74 13.56 4.58 13.19
C VAL A 74 14.16 5.73 14.00
N ILE A 75 13.54 6.08 15.11
CA ILE A 75 14.01 7.14 16.02
C ILE A 75 15.28 6.70 16.74
N GLU A 76 15.36 5.45 17.16
CA GLU A 76 16.54 4.88 17.81
C GLU A 76 17.79 4.98 16.89
N ARG A 77 17.65 4.60 15.63
CA ARG A 77 18.74 4.71 14.66
C ARG A 77 19.14 6.16 14.39
N ALA A 78 18.17 7.06 14.25
CA ALA A 78 18.43 8.49 14.04
C ALA A 78 19.16 9.12 15.23
N VAL A 79 18.71 8.82 16.43
CA VAL A 79 19.30 9.32 17.69
C VAL A 79 20.71 8.77 17.92
N SER A 80 20.97 7.50 17.57
CA SER A 80 22.31 6.91 17.64
C SER A 80 23.30 7.68 16.75
N LEU A 81 22.90 7.98 15.51
CA LEU A 81 23.73 8.76 14.59
C LEU A 81 24.01 10.18 15.12
N ILE A 82 23.03 10.83 15.71
CA ILE A 82 23.21 12.17 16.31
C ILE A 82 24.16 12.09 17.52
N GLY A 83 24.03 11.08 18.37
CA GLY A 83 24.90 10.87 19.52
C GLY A 83 26.35 10.54 19.14
N GLU A 84 26.54 9.76 18.09
CA GLU A 84 27.87 9.46 17.54
C GLU A 84 28.53 10.73 16.97
N ALA A 85 27.77 11.54 16.25
CA ALA A 85 28.24 12.81 15.70
C ALA A 85 28.66 13.80 16.78
N GLU A 86 27.87 13.92 17.85
CA GLU A 86 28.18 14.79 18.98
C GLU A 86 29.48 14.35 19.66
N THR A 87 29.69 13.04 19.82
CA THR A 87 30.87 12.49 20.46
C THR A 87 32.13 12.63 19.58
N ALA A 88 31.98 12.49 18.27
CA ALA A 88 33.07 12.62 17.31
C ALA A 88 33.51 14.07 17.09
N GLY A 89 32.77 15.06 17.58
CA GLY A 89 33.04 16.48 17.37
C GLY A 89 32.93 16.92 15.90
N GLY A 90 32.20 16.16 15.09
CA GLY A 90 31.99 16.42 13.67
C GLY A 90 30.98 17.55 13.40
N GLU A 91 30.74 17.80 12.11
CA GLU A 91 29.70 18.74 11.64
C GLU A 91 28.31 18.16 11.94
N ILE A 92 27.82 18.41 13.15
CA ILE A 92 26.53 17.90 13.65
C ILE A 92 25.36 18.37 12.76
N ASP A 93 25.46 19.56 12.19
CA ASP A 93 24.51 20.16 11.25
C ASP A 93 24.33 19.28 10.01
N TYR A 94 25.41 18.80 9.41
CA TYR A 94 25.34 17.92 8.24
C TYR A 94 24.65 16.58 8.56
N ILE A 95 24.94 16.02 9.73
CA ILE A 95 24.33 14.76 10.16
C ILE A 95 22.84 14.94 10.51
N LEU A 96 22.48 16.02 11.19
CA LEU A 96 21.08 16.37 11.49
C LEU A 96 20.29 16.63 10.21
N GLU A 97 20.85 17.30 9.22
CA GLU A 97 20.23 17.51 7.92
C GLU A 97 20.04 16.17 7.19
N SER A 98 21.04 15.32 7.18
CA SER A 98 21.00 13.98 6.58
C SER A 98 19.96 13.08 7.24
N VAL A 99 19.85 13.09 8.57
CA VAL A 99 18.82 12.38 9.34
C VAL A 99 17.44 12.92 8.99
N SER A 100 17.26 14.24 8.95
CA SER A 100 15.99 14.87 8.62
C SER A 100 15.54 14.51 7.19
N LYS A 101 16.47 14.50 6.22
CA LYS A 101 16.22 14.10 4.84
C LYS A 101 15.83 12.62 4.74
N SER A 102 16.59 11.74 5.38
CA SER A 102 16.29 10.29 5.40
C SER A 102 14.93 9.98 6.01
N MET A 103 14.56 10.66 7.09
CA MET A 103 13.24 10.54 7.71
C MET A 103 12.12 11.01 6.78
N SER A 104 12.33 12.10 6.05
CA SER A 104 11.37 12.62 5.07
C SER A 104 11.16 11.62 3.93
N GLU A 105 12.22 10.99 3.44
CA GLU A 105 12.14 9.95 2.40
C GLU A 105 11.38 8.71 2.89
N ILE A 106 11.62 8.25 4.12
CA ILE A 106 10.90 7.13 4.72
C ILE A 106 9.40 7.44 4.82
N ASP A 107 9.02 8.64 5.22
CA ASP A 107 7.62 9.04 5.32
C ASP A 107 6.95 9.13 3.93
N LYS A 108 7.68 9.64 2.95
CA LYS A 108 7.26 9.68 1.54
C LYS A 108 7.03 8.27 0.99
N LEU A 109 7.99 7.36 1.19
CA LEU A 109 7.87 5.96 0.77
C LEU A 109 6.69 5.23 1.43
N LYS A 110 6.41 5.52 2.72
CA LYS A 110 5.23 4.97 3.41
C LYS A 110 3.91 5.47 2.80
N LYS A 111 3.85 6.73 2.40
CA LYS A 111 2.68 7.32 1.72
C LYS A 111 2.49 6.74 0.32
N GLU A 112 3.57 6.60 -0.44
CA GLU A 112 3.55 5.99 -1.78
C GLU A 112 3.11 4.52 -1.74
N ARG A 113 3.61 3.73 -0.79
CA ARG A 113 3.14 2.35 -0.58
C ARG A 113 1.64 2.26 -0.30
N ARG A 114 1.11 3.14 0.56
CA ARG A 114 -0.34 3.17 0.84
C ARG A 114 -1.14 3.54 -0.40
N ALA A 115 -0.68 4.50 -1.19
CA ALA A 115 -1.33 4.90 -2.44
C ALA A 115 -1.32 3.76 -3.47
N ALA A 116 -0.20 3.03 -3.59
CA ALA A 116 -0.09 1.88 -4.50
C ALA A 116 -1.07 0.75 -4.14
N ILE A 117 -1.20 0.41 -2.84
CA ILE A 117 -2.14 -0.61 -2.37
C ILE A 117 -3.59 -0.17 -2.63
N TYR A 118 -3.91 1.10 -2.40
CA TYR A 118 -5.25 1.62 -2.66
C TYR A 118 -5.60 1.57 -4.15
N ASN A 119 -4.64 1.87 -5.01
CA ASN A 119 -4.81 1.82 -6.46
C ASN A 119 -5.10 0.40 -6.97
N LEU A 120 -4.40 -0.61 -6.42
CA LEU A 120 -4.64 -2.02 -6.72
C LEU A 120 -6.04 -2.49 -6.26
N LEU A 121 -6.49 -2.03 -5.09
CA LEU A 121 -7.82 -2.33 -4.59
C LEU A 121 -8.92 -1.73 -5.48
N VAL A 122 -8.78 -0.46 -5.87
CA VAL A 122 -9.73 0.21 -6.76
C VAL A 122 -9.78 -0.48 -8.12
N GLN A 123 -8.63 -0.86 -8.68
CA GLN A 123 -8.56 -1.59 -9.94
C GLN A 123 -9.24 -2.96 -9.85
N GLY A 124 -9.07 -3.69 -8.76
CA GLY A 124 -9.78 -4.95 -8.49
C GLY A 124 -11.29 -4.78 -8.44
N TYR A 125 -11.77 -3.71 -7.79
CA TYR A 125 -13.21 -3.39 -7.74
C TYR A 125 -13.80 -3.09 -9.13
N ILE A 126 -13.08 -2.35 -9.96
CA ILE A 126 -13.54 -2.02 -11.32
C ILE A 126 -13.68 -3.31 -12.15
N ILE A 127 -12.70 -4.20 -12.10
CA ILE A 127 -12.75 -5.49 -12.81
C ILE A 127 -13.92 -6.34 -12.32
N PHE A 128 -14.15 -6.37 -11.01
CA PHE A 128 -15.26 -7.10 -10.40
C PHE A 128 -16.64 -6.56 -10.86
N PHE A 129 -16.80 -5.23 -10.90
CA PHE A 129 -18.05 -4.62 -11.40
C PHE A 129 -18.28 -4.89 -12.90
N ILE A 130 -17.22 -4.87 -13.71
CA ILE A 130 -17.31 -5.22 -15.13
C ILE A 130 -17.76 -6.68 -15.28
N PHE A 131 -17.19 -7.60 -14.50
CA PHE A 131 -17.56 -9.02 -14.53
C PHE A 131 -19.02 -9.25 -14.16
N ILE A 132 -19.51 -8.60 -13.08
CA ILE A 132 -20.92 -8.65 -12.70
C ILE A 132 -21.81 -8.07 -13.80
N GLY A 133 -21.41 -6.96 -14.43
CA GLY A 133 -22.14 -6.37 -15.55
C GLY A 133 -22.27 -7.32 -16.73
N ILE A 134 -21.22 -8.01 -17.10
CA ILE A 134 -21.24 -9.02 -18.17
C ILE A 134 -22.15 -10.19 -17.79
N MET A 135 -22.06 -10.69 -16.56
CA MET A 135 -22.93 -11.77 -16.07
C MET A 135 -24.41 -11.38 -16.12
N LEU A 136 -24.75 -10.14 -15.72
CA LEU A 136 -26.12 -9.64 -15.79
C LEU A 136 -26.62 -9.54 -17.23
N VAL A 137 -25.81 -9.03 -18.15
CA VAL A 137 -26.16 -8.94 -19.56
C VAL A 137 -26.35 -10.33 -20.16
N MET A 138 -25.48 -11.28 -19.85
CA MET A 138 -25.63 -12.68 -20.28
C MET A 138 -26.95 -13.27 -19.77
N GLN A 139 -27.26 -13.08 -18.50
CA GLN A 139 -28.44 -13.66 -17.87
C GLN A 139 -29.73 -13.04 -18.36
N PHE A 140 -29.77 -11.72 -18.61
CA PHE A 140 -31.01 -11.03 -19.01
C PHE A 140 -31.21 -10.96 -20.54
N LYS A 141 -30.15 -10.97 -21.35
CA LYS A 141 -30.25 -10.85 -22.82
C LYS A 141 -30.05 -12.16 -23.55
N ILE A 142 -29.11 -13.00 -23.14
CA ILE A 142 -28.72 -14.20 -23.90
C ILE A 142 -29.58 -15.41 -23.52
N LEU A 143 -29.90 -15.59 -22.23
CA LEU A 143 -30.78 -16.68 -21.81
C LEU A 143 -32.17 -16.65 -22.48
N PRO A 144 -32.92 -15.53 -22.46
CA PRO A 144 -34.24 -15.51 -23.13
C PRO A 144 -34.14 -15.64 -24.65
N LEU A 145 -33.00 -15.21 -25.27
CA LEU A 145 -32.80 -15.39 -26.70
C LEU A 145 -32.54 -16.86 -27.07
N THR A 146 -31.78 -17.58 -26.24
CA THR A 146 -31.51 -19.02 -26.41
C THR A 146 -32.77 -19.87 -26.16
N PHE A 147 -33.62 -19.49 -25.22
CA PHE A 147 -34.93 -20.15 -25.01
C PHE A 147 -35.89 -19.87 -26.14
N GLY A 148 -35.81 -18.73 -26.84
CA GLY A 148 -36.67 -18.40 -27.98
C GLY A 148 -36.26 -19.04 -29.30
N VAL A 149 -34.97 -19.38 -29.47
CA VAL A 149 -34.41 -20.01 -30.70
C VAL A 149 -34.16 -21.52 -30.49
N GLY A 150 -34.11 -21.97 -29.25
CA GLY A 150 -33.90 -23.36 -28.85
C GLY A 150 -35.21 -24.17 -28.78
N SER A 151 -36.28 -23.70 -29.41
CA SER A 151 -37.43 -24.59 -29.63
C SER A 151 -36.99 -25.74 -30.54
N LEU A 152 -37.24 -26.91 -30.11
CA LEU A 152 -37.03 -28.24 -30.65
C LEU A 152 -37.25 -28.40 -32.19
N ASP A 153 -37.69 -27.38 -32.89
CA ASP A 153 -37.96 -27.38 -34.33
C ASP A 153 -36.73 -27.59 -35.21
N VAL A 154 -35.58 -27.01 -34.81
CA VAL A 154 -34.33 -27.13 -35.62
C VAL A 154 -33.75 -28.56 -35.50
N ILE A 155 -33.83 -29.15 -34.29
CA ILE A 155 -33.33 -30.50 -34.06
C ILE A 155 -34.31 -31.52 -34.64
N ARG A 156 -35.61 -31.26 -34.53
CA ARG A 156 -36.64 -32.13 -35.10
C ARG A 156 -36.67 -32.10 -36.61
N GLY A 157 -36.45 -30.93 -37.24
CA GLY A 157 -36.28 -30.78 -38.70
C GLY A 157 -35.02 -31.46 -39.21
N GLY A 158 -33.89 -31.42 -38.47
CA GLY A 158 -32.67 -32.11 -38.80
C GLY A 158 -32.79 -33.65 -38.69
N ILE A 159 -33.46 -34.15 -37.68
CA ILE A 159 -33.67 -35.61 -37.51
C ILE A 159 -34.67 -36.15 -38.57
N SER A 160 -35.75 -35.44 -38.86
CA SER A 160 -36.70 -35.88 -39.88
C SER A 160 -36.10 -35.88 -41.31
N SER A 161 -35.19 -34.98 -41.62
CA SER A 161 -34.50 -34.98 -42.89
C SER A 161 -33.44 -36.10 -43.03
N LEU A 162 -32.81 -36.52 -41.95
CA LEU A 162 -31.92 -37.67 -41.92
C LEU A 162 -32.68 -38.97 -42.00
N GLU A 163 -33.87 -39.07 -41.35
CA GLU A 163 -34.70 -40.28 -41.38
C GLU A 163 -35.33 -40.47 -42.76
N SER A 164 -35.72 -39.40 -43.45
CA SER A 164 -36.22 -39.51 -44.84
C SER A 164 -35.10 -39.94 -45.84
N ALA A 165 -33.86 -39.45 -45.64
CA ALA A 165 -32.74 -39.82 -46.48
C ALA A 165 -32.33 -41.31 -46.33
N THR A 166 -32.39 -41.85 -45.10
CA THR A 166 -32.07 -43.25 -44.83
C THR A 166 -33.16 -44.23 -45.35
N VAL A 167 -34.42 -43.80 -45.33
CA VAL A 167 -35.55 -44.62 -45.88
C VAL A 167 -35.48 -44.66 -47.42
N GLU A 168 -35.06 -43.58 -48.06
CA GLU A 168 -34.92 -43.52 -49.51
C GLU A 168 -33.74 -44.34 -50.01
N GLU A 169 -32.64 -44.40 -49.29
CA GLU A 169 -31.48 -45.21 -49.58
C GLU A 169 -31.76 -46.74 -49.44
N GLN A 170 -32.52 -47.13 -48.42
CA GLN A 170 -32.94 -48.53 -48.25
C GLN A 170 -34.01 -48.95 -49.29
N GLY A 171 -34.85 -48.04 -49.75
CA GLY A 171 -35.83 -48.27 -50.81
C GLY A 171 -35.15 -48.52 -52.16
N VAL A 172 -34.10 -47.83 -52.48
CA VAL A 172 -33.33 -47.97 -53.73
C VAL A 172 -32.53 -49.29 -53.74
N GLU A 173 -31.93 -49.69 -52.64
CA GLU A 173 -31.23 -50.96 -52.51
C GLU A 173 -32.17 -52.20 -52.67
N SER A 174 -33.37 -52.13 -52.12
CA SER A 174 -34.36 -53.20 -52.23
C SER A 174 -34.90 -53.37 -53.67
N LEU A 175 -35.05 -52.28 -54.41
CA LEU A 175 -35.47 -52.32 -55.83
C LEU A 175 -34.34 -52.80 -56.72
N GLN A 176 -33.08 -52.55 -56.43
CA GLN A 176 -31.92 -52.97 -57.18
C GLN A 176 -31.65 -54.45 -56.98
N SER A 177 -32.04 -55.03 -55.86
CA SER A 177 -31.93 -56.50 -55.62
C SER A 177 -33.04 -57.30 -56.31
N LEU A 178 -34.21 -56.72 -56.56
CA LEU A 178 -35.31 -57.36 -57.27
C LEU A 178 -35.19 -57.35 -58.81
N GLY A 179 -34.36 -56.47 -59.36
CA GLY A 179 -34.14 -56.34 -60.80
C GLY A 179 -33.07 -57.27 -61.39
N ARG A 180 -32.51 -58.21 -60.60
CA ARG A 180 -31.42 -59.08 -60.99
C ARG A 180 -31.86 -60.56 -61.02
N TYR A 181 -33.13 -60.87 -61.34
CA TYR A 181 -33.59 -62.21 -61.70
C TYR A 181 -34.26 -62.20 -63.01
#